data_8f7ef7beb525e8c0ea2ee9a8742e79ad
#
_entry.id   8f7ef7beb525e8c0ea2ee9a8742e79ad
#
_cell.length_a   1.000
_cell.length_b   1.000
_cell.length_c   1.000
_cell.angle_alpha   90.00
_cell.angle_beta   90.00
_cell.angle_gamma   90.00
#
_symmetry.space_group_name_H-M   'P 1'
#
loop_
_entity.id
_entity.type
_entity.pdbx_description
1 polymer ?
#
loop_
_entity_poly.entity_id
_entity_poly.type
_entity_poly.pdbx_seq_one_letter_code
_entity_poly.pdbx_strand_id
1 'polypeptide(L)'
;KLHSRKFWLAPLMTLMALHLGMASAQTLRVGLAEDPDALDPTLARSFVGRVVFAGLCDKLFDIDEKLNIQPQLATSYEWSADSKSLTLKLRQGVTFHDGEKFDAAAVKFNIERHKTMAGSNRRGELAPVTSVDVINPSTVRLNLSAPFTPLLAQLTDRAGMMVSPKAAAAAGEKFGSHPVCSGPYKFAERVPQDRIVLEKYPNHWNKEAIHFDKVVYTPIPDATVRLANLKSGQLDFIERMATNDVEAMM
;
A
#
# COMPACT_ATOMS: atom_id res chain seq x y z
N LYS A 1 83.80 28.00 14.36
CA LYS A 1 82.52 28.67 13.92
C LYS A 1 81.53 27.60 13.56
N LEU A 2 80.61 27.24 14.49
CA LEU A 2 79.55 26.28 14.30
C LEU A 2 78.33 26.99 13.64
N HIS A 3 77.83 26.49 12.49
CA HIS A 3 76.59 26.93 11.90
C HIS A 3 75.50 25.98 12.35
N SER A 4 74.56 26.45 13.16
CA SER A 4 73.35 25.73 13.55
C SER A 4 72.31 25.79 12.44
N ARG A 5 71.95 24.62 11.85
CA ARG A 5 70.82 24.48 10.94
C ARG A 5 69.58 24.26 11.80
N LYS A 6 68.62 25.20 11.76
CA LYS A 6 67.28 25.06 12.30
C LYS A 6 66.42 24.26 11.32
N PHE A 7 66.04 23.06 11.73
CA PHE A 7 64.99 22.30 11.04
C PHE A 7 63.61 22.85 11.41
N TRP A 8 62.89 23.35 10.41
CA TRP A 8 61.50 23.70 10.53
C TRP A 8 60.66 22.43 10.28
N LEU A 9 60.01 21.89 11.31
CA LEU A 9 58.98 20.87 11.22
C LEU A 9 57.66 21.57 10.91
N ALA A 10 57.19 21.45 9.66
CA ALA A 10 55.83 21.83 9.27
C ALA A 10 54.83 20.73 9.74
N PRO A 11 53.77 21.07 10.45
CA PRO A 11 52.76 20.07 10.78
C PRO A 11 51.95 19.71 9.55
N LEU A 12 51.99 18.43 9.16
CA LEU A 12 51.17 17.84 8.11
C LEU A 12 49.72 17.73 8.66
N MET A 13 48.88 18.69 8.31
CA MET A 13 47.47 18.71 8.68
C MET A 13 46.73 17.71 7.77
N THR A 14 46.50 16.48 8.26
CA THR A 14 45.76 15.46 7.55
C THR A 14 44.30 15.86 7.52
N LEU A 15 43.83 16.36 6.36
CA LEU A 15 42.44 16.69 6.11
C LEU A 15 41.68 15.37 5.99
N MET A 16 41.04 14.94 7.08
CA MET A 16 40.14 13.78 7.11
C MET A 16 38.81 14.19 6.43
N ALA A 17 38.72 13.93 5.12
CA ALA A 17 37.50 14.16 4.37
C ALA A 17 36.41 13.19 4.89
N LEU A 18 35.48 13.70 5.71
CA LEU A 18 34.22 12.99 6.00
C LEU A 18 33.47 12.80 4.70
N HIS A 19 33.55 11.63 4.13
CA HIS A 19 32.61 11.20 3.10
C HIS A 19 31.26 10.97 3.81
N LEU A 20 30.43 12.02 3.89
CA LEU A 20 29.01 11.87 4.11
C LEU A 20 28.49 11.11 2.88
N GLY A 21 28.40 9.78 3.00
CA GLY A 21 27.70 8.97 2.02
C GLY A 21 26.26 9.50 1.91
N MET A 22 25.95 10.20 0.83
CA MET A 22 24.56 10.47 0.46
C MET A 22 23.90 9.11 0.29
N ALA A 23 23.07 8.71 1.26
CA ALA A 23 22.18 7.57 1.09
C ALA A 23 21.33 7.89 -0.14
N SER A 24 21.63 7.25 -1.26
CA SER A 24 20.80 7.37 -2.46
C SER A 24 19.43 6.78 -2.11
N ALA A 25 18.37 7.55 -2.28
CA ALA A 25 17.00 7.09 -2.07
C ALA A 25 16.76 5.82 -2.89
N GLN A 26 16.46 4.71 -2.21
CA GLN A 26 16.25 3.43 -2.88
C GLN A 26 14.87 3.44 -3.56
N THR A 27 14.86 3.29 -4.87
CA THR A 27 13.64 3.25 -5.68
C THR A 27 13.40 1.84 -6.20
N LEU A 28 12.22 1.27 -5.94
CA LEU A 28 11.75 0.04 -6.55
C LEU A 28 11.01 0.38 -7.85
N ARG A 29 11.46 -0.16 -9.00
CA ARG A 29 10.87 0.07 -10.32
C ARG A 29 10.13 -1.17 -10.77
N VAL A 30 8.81 -1.04 -10.95
CA VAL A 30 7.88 -2.15 -11.22
C VAL A 30 7.24 -1.98 -12.59
N GLY A 31 7.44 -2.94 -13.47
CA GLY A 31 6.75 -3.01 -14.77
C GLY A 31 5.38 -3.69 -14.64
N LEU A 32 4.32 -2.99 -15.01
CA LEU A 32 2.95 -3.49 -15.03
C LEU A 32 2.52 -3.90 -16.44
N ALA A 33 1.64 -4.90 -16.57
CA ALA A 33 1.11 -5.33 -17.85
C ALA A 33 0.10 -4.32 -18.47
N GLU A 34 -0.50 -3.48 -17.65
CA GLU A 34 -1.47 -2.44 -18.06
C GLU A 34 -1.46 -1.29 -17.05
N ASP A 35 -2.02 -0.13 -17.43
CA ASP A 35 -2.29 0.96 -16.49
C ASP A 35 -3.54 0.61 -15.64
N PRO A 36 -3.52 0.72 -14.31
CA PRO A 36 -4.70 0.54 -13.48
C PRO A 36 -5.86 1.43 -13.92
N ASP A 37 -7.06 0.85 -13.99
CA ASP A 37 -8.28 1.56 -14.38
C ASP A 37 -8.64 2.70 -13.41
N ALA A 38 -8.44 2.51 -12.12
CA ALA A 38 -8.68 3.50 -11.08
C ALA A 38 -7.76 3.28 -9.88
N LEU A 39 -7.39 4.39 -9.19
CA LEU A 39 -6.70 4.35 -7.90
C LEU A 39 -7.67 4.61 -6.73
N ASP A 40 -8.88 4.10 -6.84
CA ASP A 40 -9.91 4.08 -5.80
C ASP A 40 -10.33 2.61 -5.58
N PRO A 41 -10.10 2.02 -4.39
CA PRO A 41 -10.43 0.61 -4.14
C PRO A 41 -11.92 0.30 -4.36
N THR A 42 -12.80 1.29 -4.15
CA THR A 42 -14.25 1.13 -4.37
C THR A 42 -14.59 0.93 -5.83
N LEU A 43 -13.88 1.62 -6.74
CA LEU A 43 -14.18 1.66 -8.18
C LEU A 43 -13.29 0.73 -9.01
N ALA A 44 -12.08 0.40 -8.54
CA ALA A 44 -11.09 -0.36 -9.28
C ALA A 44 -11.55 -1.79 -9.63
N ARG A 45 -11.25 -2.23 -10.87
CA ARG A 45 -11.55 -3.58 -11.40
C ARG A 45 -10.30 -4.33 -11.81
N SER A 46 -9.30 -3.61 -12.36
CA SER A 46 -8.12 -4.22 -12.95
C SER A 46 -7.34 -5.07 -11.94
N PHE A 47 -6.70 -6.13 -12.43
CA PHE A 47 -5.83 -6.97 -11.60
C PHE A 47 -4.59 -6.19 -11.16
N VAL A 48 -3.96 -5.46 -12.06
CA VAL A 48 -2.75 -4.67 -11.78
C VAL A 48 -2.99 -3.60 -10.72
N GLY A 49 -4.23 -3.12 -10.57
CA GLY A 49 -4.61 -2.23 -9.48
C GLY A 49 -4.25 -2.79 -8.11
N ARG A 50 -4.38 -4.13 -7.90
CA ARG A 50 -4.00 -4.78 -6.64
C ARG A 50 -2.50 -4.63 -6.33
N VAL A 51 -1.65 -4.67 -7.36
CA VAL A 51 -0.21 -4.51 -7.20
C VAL A 51 0.12 -3.10 -6.69
N VAL A 52 -0.53 -2.08 -7.24
CA VAL A 52 -0.37 -0.69 -6.79
C VAL A 52 -0.96 -0.48 -5.40
N PHE A 53 -2.17 -1.03 -5.15
CA PHE A 53 -2.82 -0.92 -3.84
C PHE A 53 -2.07 -1.61 -2.72
N ALA A 54 -1.31 -2.67 -2.98
CA ALA A 54 -0.47 -3.30 -1.97
C ALA A 54 0.54 -2.33 -1.34
N GLY A 55 1.02 -1.35 -2.12
CA GLY A 55 1.86 -0.27 -1.60
C GLY A 55 1.06 0.90 -1.04
N LEU A 56 -0.15 1.14 -1.51
CA LEU A 56 -0.90 2.39 -1.25
C LEU A 56 -1.89 2.26 -0.10
N CYS A 57 -2.60 1.14 0.03
CA CYS A 57 -3.72 1.01 0.95
C CYS A 57 -3.61 -0.27 1.79
N ASP A 58 -3.49 -0.14 3.10
CA ASP A 58 -3.68 -1.27 4.00
C ASP A 58 -5.12 -1.75 3.99
N LYS A 59 -5.31 -3.02 4.34
CA LYS A 59 -6.59 -3.74 4.41
C LYS A 59 -6.92 -4.10 5.85
N LEU A 60 -8.15 -4.47 6.12
CA LEU A 60 -8.52 -5.01 7.44
C LEU A 60 -7.75 -6.31 7.73
N PHE A 61 -7.67 -7.18 6.74
CA PHE A 61 -6.86 -8.40 6.79
C PHE A 61 -6.01 -8.53 5.53
N ASP A 62 -4.95 -9.33 5.61
CA ASP A 62 -4.13 -9.74 4.48
C ASP A 62 -4.14 -11.27 4.35
N ILE A 63 -3.41 -11.79 3.38
CA ILE A 63 -3.15 -13.21 3.21
C ILE A 63 -1.64 -13.44 3.14
N ASP A 64 -1.19 -14.57 3.67
CA ASP A 64 0.19 -15.04 3.47
C ASP A 64 0.33 -15.82 2.15
N GLU A 65 1.53 -16.27 1.84
CA GLU A 65 1.86 -17.09 0.65
C GLU A 65 1.14 -18.45 0.62
N LYS A 66 0.58 -18.89 1.75
CA LYS A 66 -0.24 -20.11 1.87
C LYS A 66 -1.74 -19.80 1.84
N LEU A 67 -2.11 -18.55 1.55
CA LEU A 67 -3.47 -18.05 1.55
C LEU A 67 -4.17 -18.07 2.92
N ASN A 68 -3.41 -18.14 4.02
CA ASN A 68 -3.99 -17.99 5.34
C ASN A 68 -4.26 -16.51 5.60
N ILE A 69 -5.42 -16.21 6.19
CA ILE A 69 -5.80 -14.85 6.57
C ILE A 69 -4.88 -14.35 7.69
N GLN A 70 -4.28 -13.18 7.47
CA GLN A 70 -3.37 -12.54 8.39
C GLN A 70 -3.94 -11.23 8.92
N PRO A 71 -3.73 -10.88 10.20
CA PRO A 71 -4.07 -9.57 10.74
C PRO A 71 -3.30 -8.45 10.03
N GLN A 72 -4.02 -7.35 9.68
CA GLN A 72 -3.38 -6.12 9.19
C GLN A 72 -3.91 -4.90 9.97
N LEU A 73 -4.92 -4.17 9.48
CA LEU A 73 -5.57 -3.10 10.25
C LEU A 73 -6.52 -3.64 11.33
N ALA A 74 -7.12 -4.81 11.13
CA ALA A 74 -7.76 -5.58 12.20
C ALA A 74 -6.74 -6.54 12.81
N THR A 75 -6.62 -6.54 14.13
CA THR A 75 -5.66 -7.39 14.88
C THR A 75 -6.26 -8.74 15.26
N SER A 76 -7.58 -8.82 15.33
CA SER A 76 -8.35 -10.05 15.60
C SER A 76 -9.79 -9.88 15.17
N TYR A 77 -10.50 -11.02 15.10
CA TYR A 77 -11.92 -11.05 14.80
C TYR A 77 -12.62 -12.12 15.64
N GLU A 78 -13.94 -11.96 15.81
CA GLU A 78 -14.80 -12.90 16.49
C GLU A 78 -16.17 -12.96 15.81
N TRP A 79 -16.61 -14.18 15.48
CA TRP A 79 -17.96 -14.42 14.99
C TRP A 79 -18.94 -14.60 16.16
N SER A 80 -20.16 -14.07 16.02
CA SER A 80 -21.26 -14.45 16.94
C SER A 80 -21.62 -15.93 16.78
N ALA A 81 -22.25 -16.50 17.80
CA ALA A 81 -22.64 -17.92 17.82
C ALA A 81 -23.54 -18.31 16.62
N ASP A 82 -24.38 -17.41 16.16
CA ASP A 82 -25.25 -17.58 14.99
C ASP A 82 -24.58 -17.19 13.66
N SER A 83 -23.31 -16.79 13.69
CA SER A 83 -22.52 -16.33 12.53
C SER A 83 -23.15 -15.14 11.77
N LYS A 84 -24.04 -14.37 12.41
CA LYS A 84 -24.69 -13.20 11.82
C LYS A 84 -24.03 -11.88 12.21
N SER A 85 -22.97 -11.90 12.97
CA SER A 85 -22.14 -10.72 13.19
C SER A 85 -20.66 -11.07 13.28
N LEU A 86 -19.83 -10.17 12.81
CA LEU A 86 -18.37 -10.24 12.83
C LEU A 86 -17.85 -9.02 13.60
N THR A 87 -17.26 -9.25 14.77
CA THR A 87 -16.63 -8.19 15.56
C THR A 87 -15.13 -8.16 15.27
N LEU A 88 -14.61 -6.97 14.97
CA LEU A 88 -13.21 -6.74 14.66
C LEU A 88 -12.55 -5.88 15.73
N LYS A 89 -11.36 -6.26 16.19
CA LYS A 89 -10.47 -5.43 16.99
C LYS A 89 -9.49 -4.73 16.06
N LEU A 90 -9.38 -3.43 16.18
CA LEU A 90 -8.59 -2.59 15.26
C LEU A 90 -7.23 -2.25 15.85
N ARG A 91 -6.23 -2.16 14.98
CA ARG A 91 -4.90 -1.67 15.31
C ARG A 91 -4.99 -0.20 15.72
N GLN A 92 -4.36 0.13 16.84
CA GLN A 92 -4.32 1.49 17.36
C GLN A 92 -3.07 2.24 16.88
N GLY A 93 -3.13 3.57 16.88
CA GLY A 93 -2.01 4.43 16.49
C GLY A 93 -1.78 4.50 14.98
N VAL A 94 -2.65 3.93 14.16
CA VAL A 94 -2.58 4.04 12.70
C VAL A 94 -3.15 5.38 12.25
N THR A 95 -2.48 5.99 11.25
CA THR A 95 -2.95 7.20 10.58
C THR A 95 -3.01 7.00 9.08
N PHE A 96 -3.95 7.67 8.43
CA PHE A 96 -3.97 7.82 6.99
C PHE A 96 -2.86 8.78 6.53
N HIS A 97 -2.56 8.82 5.23
CA HIS A 97 -1.49 9.64 4.66
C HIS A 97 -1.69 11.15 4.88
N ASP A 98 -2.92 11.60 5.16
CA ASP A 98 -3.27 12.98 5.49
C ASP A 98 -3.24 13.30 7.00
N GLY A 99 -2.83 12.32 7.83
CA GLY A 99 -2.73 12.44 9.27
C GLY A 99 -4.03 12.16 10.04
N GLU A 100 -5.16 11.92 9.36
CA GLU A 100 -6.40 11.46 10.00
C GLU A 100 -6.18 10.12 10.70
N LYS A 101 -6.83 9.92 11.85
CA LYS A 101 -6.74 8.67 12.60
C LYS A 101 -7.57 7.57 11.94
N PHE A 102 -7.00 6.37 11.91
CA PHE A 102 -7.75 5.16 11.61
C PHE A 102 -8.41 4.64 12.89
N ASP A 103 -9.74 4.48 12.86
CA ASP A 103 -10.55 3.97 13.96
C ASP A 103 -11.81 3.25 13.44
N ALA A 104 -12.68 2.84 14.35
CA ALA A 104 -13.93 2.14 14.02
C ALA A 104 -14.90 3.01 13.20
N ALA A 105 -14.88 4.34 13.34
CA ALA A 105 -15.68 5.25 12.51
C ALA A 105 -15.17 5.28 11.07
N ALA A 106 -13.85 5.24 10.89
CA ALA A 106 -13.25 5.14 9.56
C ALA A 106 -13.60 3.82 8.87
N VAL A 107 -13.61 2.68 9.61
CA VAL A 107 -14.06 1.39 9.06
C VAL A 107 -15.51 1.47 8.63
N LYS A 108 -16.40 1.99 9.50
CA LYS A 108 -17.81 2.18 9.17
C LYS A 108 -17.98 3.01 7.89
N PHE A 109 -17.32 4.15 7.79
CA PHE A 109 -17.36 5.01 6.61
C PHE A 109 -16.95 4.24 5.34
N ASN A 110 -15.85 3.48 5.37
CA ASN A 110 -15.35 2.77 4.21
C ASN A 110 -16.29 1.64 3.76
N ILE A 111 -16.81 0.83 4.69
CA ILE A 111 -17.77 -0.23 4.37
C ILE A 111 -19.05 0.38 3.78
N GLU A 112 -19.59 1.45 4.38
CA GLU A 112 -20.76 2.15 3.85
C GLU A 112 -20.50 2.75 2.47
N ARG A 113 -19.34 3.39 2.28
CA ARG A 113 -18.90 3.92 0.98
C ARG A 113 -18.85 2.82 -0.10
N HIS A 114 -18.24 1.70 0.21
CA HIS A 114 -18.20 0.53 -0.69
C HIS A 114 -19.59 0.03 -1.08
N LYS A 115 -20.56 0.08 -0.16
CA LYS A 115 -21.94 -0.37 -0.40
C LYS A 115 -22.79 0.64 -1.17
N THR A 116 -22.59 1.94 -0.97
CA THR A 116 -23.54 2.98 -1.41
C THR A 116 -23.04 3.84 -2.56
N MET A 117 -21.71 3.99 -2.71
CA MET A 117 -21.13 4.85 -3.76
C MET A 117 -21.56 4.41 -5.15
N ALA A 118 -21.96 5.39 -6.00
CA ALA A 118 -22.28 5.13 -7.40
C ALA A 118 -21.08 4.48 -8.12
N GLY A 119 -21.34 3.47 -8.96
CA GLY A 119 -20.26 2.75 -9.68
C GLY A 119 -19.41 1.82 -8.83
N SER A 120 -19.71 1.64 -7.53
CA SER A 120 -18.96 0.73 -6.66
C SER A 120 -18.96 -0.71 -7.20
N ASN A 121 -17.78 -1.29 -7.33
CA ASN A 121 -17.58 -2.68 -7.66
C ASN A 121 -17.51 -3.60 -6.43
N ARG A 122 -17.64 -3.03 -5.21
CA ARG A 122 -17.57 -3.76 -3.93
C ARG A 122 -18.94 -4.13 -3.36
N ARG A 123 -20.05 -3.62 -3.97
CA ARG A 123 -21.41 -3.87 -3.47
C ARG A 123 -21.74 -5.35 -3.31
N GLY A 124 -21.42 -6.16 -4.30
CA GLY A 124 -21.70 -7.61 -4.27
C GLY A 124 -20.91 -8.31 -3.17
N GLU A 125 -19.66 -7.92 -2.98
CA GLU A 125 -18.77 -8.50 -1.97
C GLU A 125 -19.27 -8.23 -0.54
N LEU A 126 -19.88 -7.08 -0.31
CA LEU A 126 -20.40 -6.63 0.99
C LEU A 126 -21.93 -6.69 1.09
N ALA A 127 -22.61 -7.32 0.12
CA ALA A 127 -24.07 -7.39 0.11
C ALA A 127 -24.68 -7.98 1.39
N PRO A 128 -24.11 -9.03 2.03
CA PRO A 128 -24.62 -9.57 3.27
C PRO A 128 -24.52 -8.64 4.47
N VAL A 129 -23.61 -7.65 4.46
CA VAL A 129 -23.47 -6.69 5.57
C VAL A 129 -24.67 -5.75 5.59
N THR A 130 -25.47 -5.77 6.64
CA THR A 130 -26.66 -4.92 6.80
C THR A 130 -26.35 -3.59 7.48
N SER A 131 -25.48 -3.62 8.50
CA SER A 131 -25.06 -2.44 9.26
C SER A 131 -23.65 -2.60 9.82
N VAL A 132 -23.07 -1.47 10.22
CA VAL A 132 -21.75 -1.41 10.87
C VAL A 132 -21.92 -0.61 12.17
N ASP A 133 -21.68 -1.28 13.30
CA ASP A 133 -21.78 -0.67 14.62
C ASP A 133 -20.39 -0.29 15.14
N VAL A 134 -20.21 0.97 15.49
CA VAL A 134 -19.03 1.44 16.23
C VAL A 134 -19.24 1.13 17.71
N ILE A 135 -18.59 0.10 18.22
CA ILE A 135 -18.70 -0.30 19.64
C ILE A 135 -17.87 0.65 20.53
N ASN A 136 -16.65 0.93 20.07
CA ASN A 136 -15.74 1.92 20.63
C ASN A 136 -14.69 2.27 19.57
N PRO A 137 -13.78 3.23 19.78
CA PRO A 137 -12.82 3.64 18.74
C PRO A 137 -11.94 2.51 18.18
N SER A 138 -11.72 1.42 18.92
CA SER A 138 -10.89 0.29 18.48
C SER A 138 -11.68 -1.00 18.25
N THR A 139 -13.01 -0.94 18.19
CA THR A 139 -13.87 -2.13 18.00
C THR A 139 -15.06 -1.79 17.14
N VAL A 140 -15.21 -2.53 16.06
CA VAL A 140 -16.34 -2.41 15.12
C VAL A 140 -17.02 -3.75 14.94
N ARG A 141 -18.34 -3.75 14.74
CA ARG A 141 -19.13 -4.93 14.44
C ARG A 141 -19.84 -4.79 13.10
N LEU A 142 -19.64 -5.77 12.24
CA LEU A 142 -20.37 -5.92 10.99
C LEU A 142 -21.55 -6.86 11.23
N ASN A 143 -22.78 -6.39 11.05
CA ASN A 143 -23.98 -7.20 11.16
C ASN A 143 -24.39 -7.72 9.79
N LEU A 144 -24.85 -8.98 9.73
CA LEU A 144 -25.16 -9.67 8.50
C LEU A 144 -26.64 -10.09 8.42
N SER A 145 -27.21 -10.10 7.23
CA SER A 145 -28.56 -10.60 6.96
C SER A 145 -28.67 -12.13 7.18
N ALA A 146 -27.59 -12.84 6.90
CA ALA A 146 -27.46 -14.29 7.06
C ALA A 146 -25.98 -14.66 7.31
N PRO A 147 -25.68 -15.85 7.83
CA PRO A 147 -24.30 -16.33 7.95
C PRO A 147 -23.58 -16.27 6.61
N PHE A 148 -22.37 -15.64 6.60
CA PHE A 148 -21.57 -15.46 5.38
C PHE A 148 -20.08 -15.53 5.71
N THR A 149 -19.56 -16.73 5.85
CA THR A 149 -18.14 -16.99 6.18
C THR A 149 -17.14 -16.44 5.15
N PRO A 150 -17.46 -16.32 3.83
CA PRO A 150 -16.54 -15.70 2.87
C PRO A 150 -16.22 -14.22 3.13
N LEU A 151 -16.95 -13.53 4.02
CA LEU A 151 -16.70 -12.11 4.33
C LEU A 151 -15.25 -11.85 4.74
N LEU A 152 -14.65 -12.72 5.56
CA LEU A 152 -13.23 -12.54 5.94
C LEU A 152 -12.30 -12.52 4.72
N ALA A 153 -12.51 -13.41 3.76
CA ALA A 153 -11.73 -13.42 2.51
C ALA A 153 -11.98 -12.16 1.67
N GLN A 154 -13.21 -11.64 1.64
CA GLN A 154 -13.50 -10.36 0.96
C GLN A 154 -12.72 -9.19 1.60
N LEU A 155 -12.54 -9.22 2.92
CA LEU A 155 -11.82 -8.18 3.67
C LEU A 155 -10.28 -8.27 3.53
N THR A 156 -9.76 -9.26 2.83
CA THR A 156 -8.34 -9.37 2.46
C THR A 156 -8.01 -8.74 1.10
N ASP A 157 -8.99 -8.25 0.36
CA ASP A 157 -8.84 -7.56 -0.91
C ASP A 157 -9.43 -6.14 -0.81
N ARG A 158 -9.80 -5.54 -1.92
CA ARG A 158 -10.24 -4.14 -2.04
C ARG A 158 -11.44 -3.78 -1.17
N ALA A 159 -12.31 -4.73 -0.83
CA ALA A 159 -13.41 -4.50 0.12
C ALA A 159 -12.95 -4.25 1.56
N GLY A 160 -11.75 -4.71 1.89
CA GLY A 160 -11.11 -4.45 3.19
C GLY A 160 -10.15 -3.28 3.19
N MET A 161 -9.88 -2.62 2.06
CA MET A 161 -8.99 -1.47 1.98
C MET A 161 -9.64 -0.22 2.57
N MET A 162 -8.84 0.54 3.33
CA MET A 162 -9.31 1.72 4.05
C MET A 162 -8.71 2.99 3.44
N VAL A 163 -9.59 3.90 3.04
CA VAL A 163 -9.24 5.25 2.57
C VAL A 163 -9.59 6.28 3.65
N SER A 164 -8.91 7.43 3.63
CA SER A 164 -9.23 8.54 4.55
C SER A 164 -10.66 9.02 4.34
N PRO A 165 -11.53 8.98 5.37
CA PRO A 165 -12.88 9.49 5.28
C PRO A 165 -12.93 10.96 4.87
N LYS A 166 -12.03 11.80 5.43
CA LYS A 166 -11.93 13.21 5.14
C LYS A 166 -11.58 13.45 3.67
N ALA A 167 -10.53 12.80 3.17
CA ALA A 167 -10.12 12.96 1.77
C ALA A 167 -11.17 12.43 0.80
N ALA A 168 -11.79 11.28 1.11
CA ALA A 168 -12.82 10.68 0.26
C ALA A 168 -14.10 11.54 0.23
N ALA A 169 -14.53 12.10 1.35
CA ALA A 169 -15.67 13.01 1.41
C ALA A 169 -15.42 14.32 0.63
N ALA A 170 -14.21 14.88 0.73
CA ALA A 170 -13.84 16.11 0.05
C ALA A 170 -13.71 15.93 -1.47
N ALA A 171 -13.13 14.79 -1.92
CA ALA A 171 -12.85 14.55 -3.34
C ALA A 171 -14.03 13.92 -4.10
N GLY A 172 -14.95 13.23 -3.41
CA GLY A 172 -16.06 12.51 -4.04
C GLY A 172 -15.60 11.53 -5.13
N GLU A 173 -16.16 11.66 -6.33
CA GLU A 173 -15.81 10.80 -7.49
C GLU A 173 -14.38 11.01 -8.00
N LYS A 174 -13.75 12.13 -7.67
CA LYS A 174 -12.35 12.44 -8.06
C LYS A 174 -11.31 11.85 -7.11
N PHE A 175 -11.72 11.10 -6.09
CA PHE A 175 -10.80 10.55 -5.09
C PHE A 175 -9.62 9.78 -5.71
N GLY A 176 -9.88 8.98 -6.75
CA GLY A 176 -8.85 8.21 -7.45
C GLY A 176 -7.76 9.03 -8.16
N SER A 177 -7.93 10.35 -8.30
CA SER A 177 -6.90 11.22 -8.87
C SER A 177 -5.80 11.56 -7.86
N HIS A 178 -6.12 11.60 -6.56
CA HIS A 178 -5.20 11.85 -5.46
C HIS A 178 -5.60 11.00 -4.25
N PRO A 179 -5.41 9.68 -4.34
CA PRO A 179 -5.87 8.77 -3.31
C PRO A 179 -5.10 8.95 -2.00
N VAL A 180 -5.82 8.89 -0.89
CA VAL A 180 -5.29 8.98 0.47
C VAL A 180 -5.71 7.74 1.24
N CYS A 181 -4.76 6.86 1.48
CA CYS A 181 -4.96 5.58 2.17
C CYS A 181 -4.11 5.51 3.45
N SER A 182 -3.86 4.31 3.94
CA SER A 182 -3.10 4.03 5.17
C SER A 182 -1.90 3.10 4.93
N GLY A 183 -1.57 2.79 3.69
CA GLY A 183 -0.51 1.83 3.36
C GLY A 183 0.92 2.37 3.54
N PRO A 184 1.93 1.52 3.26
CA PRO A 184 3.33 1.85 3.48
C PRO A 184 3.86 3.00 2.61
N TYR A 185 3.20 3.28 1.50
CA TYR A 185 3.56 4.37 0.60
C TYR A 185 2.36 5.26 0.35
N LYS A 186 2.58 6.57 0.25
CA LYS A 186 1.59 7.58 -0.13
C LYS A 186 1.71 7.92 -1.60
N PHE A 187 0.60 8.30 -2.20
CA PHE A 187 0.53 8.77 -3.58
C PHE A 187 1.34 10.06 -3.75
N ALA A 188 2.17 10.10 -4.80
CA ALA A 188 2.92 11.27 -5.19
C ALA A 188 2.51 11.79 -6.58
N GLU A 189 2.42 10.90 -7.58
CA GLU A 189 2.14 11.30 -8.96
C GLU A 189 1.49 10.16 -9.74
N ARG A 190 0.63 10.51 -10.71
CA ARG A 190 0.22 9.62 -11.80
C ARG A 190 0.21 10.38 -13.12
N VAL A 191 0.93 9.87 -14.10
CA VAL A 191 0.81 10.24 -15.50
C VAL A 191 0.18 9.04 -16.21
N PRO A 192 -1.07 9.13 -16.70
CA PRO A 192 -1.77 8.01 -17.33
C PRO A 192 -0.94 7.38 -18.46
N GLN A 193 -0.90 6.04 -18.50
CA GLN A 193 -0.14 5.24 -19.47
C GLN A 193 1.39 5.42 -19.41
N ASP A 194 1.92 6.19 -18.48
CA ASP A 194 3.35 6.43 -18.32
C ASP A 194 3.86 5.92 -16.97
N ARG A 195 3.38 6.49 -15.85
CA ARG A 195 3.84 6.09 -14.53
C ARG A 195 2.88 6.40 -13.39
N ILE A 196 3.04 5.64 -12.31
CA ILE A 196 2.50 5.95 -10.98
C ILE A 196 3.68 5.96 -10.01
N VAL A 197 3.79 7.02 -9.21
CA VAL A 197 4.85 7.19 -8.23
C VAL A 197 4.25 7.22 -6.84
N LEU A 198 4.76 6.36 -5.98
CA LEU A 198 4.46 6.35 -4.56
C LEU A 198 5.73 6.65 -3.77
N GLU A 199 5.60 7.39 -2.66
CA GLU A 199 6.68 7.71 -1.74
C GLU A 199 6.44 7.09 -0.37
N LYS A 200 7.52 6.66 0.29
CA LYS A 200 7.47 6.06 1.64
C LYS A 200 6.67 6.94 2.60
N TYR A 201 5.74 6.32 3.33
CA TYR A 201 5.00 6.98 4.39
C TYR A 201 5.74 6.80 5.73
N PRO A 202 6.41 7.84 6.26
CA PRO A 202 7.29 7.70 7.43
C PRO A 202 6.53 7.36 8.73
N ASN A 203 5.22 7.62 8.77
CA ASN A 203 4.38 7.37 9.94
C ASN A 203 3.60 6.05 9.82
N HIS A 204 3.95 5.18 8.86
CA HIS A 204 3.31 3.87 8.75
C HIS A 204 3.55 3.03 10.01
N TRP A 205 2.52 2.32 10.46
CA TRP A 205 2.57 1.52 11.70
C TRP A 205 3.64 0.42 11.67
N ASN A 206 4.01 -0.09 10.48
CA ASN A 206 5.06 -1.10 10.27
C ASN A 206 6.24 -0.54 9.45
N LYS A 207 6.66 0.69 9.73
CA LYS A 207 7.67 1.42 8.96
C LYS A 207 9.04 0.72 8.88
N GLU A 208 9.36 -0.12 9.88
CA GLU A 208 10.65 -0.85 9.92
C GLU A 208 10.74 -1.94 8.83
N ALA A 209 9.61 -2.43 8.33
CA ALA A 209 9.56 -3.40 7.25
C ALA A 209 9.60 -2.74 5.85
N ILE A 210 9.66 -1.40 5.76
CA ILE A 210 9.62 -0.67 4.49
C ILE A 210 11.03 -0.22 4.12
N HIS A 211 11.62 -0.87 3.11
CA HIS A 211 13.02 -0.68 2.75
C HIS A 211 13.24 0.33 1.63
N PHE A 212 12.28 0.49 0.70
CA PHE A 212 12.40 1.44 -0.40
C PHE A 212 11.81 2.79 0.00
N ASP A 213 12.43 3.89 -0.47
CA ASP A 213 11.93 5.25 -0.24
C ASP A 213 10.87 5.64 -1.26
N LYS A 214 10.88 4.99 -2.43
CA LYS A 214 10.00 5.26 -3.56
C LYS A 214 9.68 3.99 -4.32
N VAL A 215 8.44 3.89 -4.84
CA VAL A 215 8.04 2.87 -5.80
C VAL A 215 7.53 3.57 -7.06
N VAL A 216 8.04 3.14 -8.21
CA VAL A 216 7.62 3.63 -9.53
C VAL A 216 7.03 2.48 -10.30
N TYR A 217 5.76 2.57 -10.63
CA TYR A 217 5.06 1.62 -11.49
C TYR A 217 4.99 2.17 -12.89
N THR A 218 5.44 1.40 -13.88
CA THR A 218 5.45 1.77 -15.30
C THR A 218 4.61 0.77 -16.10
N PRO A 219 3.48 1.17 -16.68
CA PRO A 219 2.71 0.34 -17.59
C PRO A 219 3.50 0.05 -18.87
N ILE A 220 3.76 -1.22 -19.16
CA ILE A 220 4.44 -1.70 -20.37
C ILE A 220 3.65 -2.92 -20.87
N PRO A 221 2.69 -2.76 -21.79
CA PRO A 221 1.80 -3.84 -22.23
C PRO A 221 2.52 -5.04 -22.86
N ASP A 222 3.60 -4.80 -23.61
CA ASP A 222 4.37 -5.86 -24.25
C ASP A 222 5.23 -6.63 -23.25
N ALA A 223 4.99 -7.94 -23.10
CA ALA A 223 5.70 -8.79 -22.16
C ALA A 223 7.20 -8.94 -22.49
N THR A 224 7.55 -8.94 -23.78
CA THR A 224 8.97 -9.04 -24.23
C THR A 224 9.73 -7.78 -23.84
N VAL A 225 9.11 -6.61 -24.01
CA VAL A 225 9.70 -5.32 -23.62
C VAL A 225 9.84 -5.25 -22.10
N ARG A 226 8.85 -5.70 -21.33
CA ARG A 226 8.96 -5.77 -19.83
C ARG A 226 10.14 -6.64 -19.42
N LEU A 227 10.28 -7.83 -20.02
CA LEU A 227 11.38 -8.74 -19.73
C LEU A 227 12.74 -8.15 -20.11
N ALA A 228 12.85 -7.49 -21.26
CA ALA A 228 14.08 -6.81 -21.69
C ALA A 228 14.50 -5.71 -20.69
N ASN A 229 13.55 -4.92 -20.20
CA ASN A 229 13.79 -3.91 -19.18
C ASN A 229 14.20 -4.51 -17.82
N LEU A 230 13.66 -5.67 -17.43
CA LEU A 230 14.12 -6.39 -16.25
C LEU A 230 15.57 -6.88 -16.43
N LYS A 231 15.87 -7.54 -17.57
CA LYS A 231 17.23 -8.05 -17.87
C LYS A 231 18.28 -6.96 -17.96
N SER A 232 17.92 -5.78 -18.44
CA SER A 232 18.83 -4.61 -18.54
C SER A 232 18.98 -3.84 -17.23
N GLY A 233 18.22 -4.19 -16.18
CA GLY A 233 18.22 -3.48 -14.89
C GLY A 233 17.50 -2.13 -14.93
N GLN A 234 16.67 -1.86 -15.93
CA GLN A 234 15.79 -0.68 -15.97
C GLN A 234 14.55 -0.87 -15.08
N LEU A 235 14.13 -2.13 -14.86
CA LEU A 235 13.13 -2.53 -13.89
C LEU A 235 13.75 -3.48 -12.87
N ASP A 236 13.21 -3.50 -11.66
CA ASP A 236 13.60 -4.38 -10.57
C ASP A 236 12.62 -5.54 -10.40
N PHE A 237 11.38 -5.35 -10.85
CA PHE A 237 10.29 -6.32 -10.80
C PHE A 237 9.36 -6.15 -12.01
N ILE A 238 8.78 -7.25 -12.50
CA ILE A 238 7.73 -7.22 -13.51
C ILE A 238 6.53 -8.06 -13.08
N GLU A 239 5.35 -7.58 -13.36
CA GLU A 239 4.09 -8.31 -13.24
C GLU A 239 3.84 -9.05 -14.55
N ARG A 240 3.46 -10.33 -14.48
CA ARG A 240 3.17 -11.22 -15.63
C ARG A 240 4.34 -11.37 -16.63
N MET A 241 5.20 -12.33 -16.36
CA MET A 241 6.13 -12.87 -17.34
C MET A 241 5.38 -13.79 -18.32
N ALA A 242 5.79 -13.81 -19.59
CA ALA A 242 5.28 -14.79 -20.54
C ALA A 242 5.74 -16.20 -20.13
N THR A 243 4.87 -17.21 -20.25
CA THR A 243 5.17 -18.58 -19.77
C THR A 243 6.43 -19.17 -20.39
N ASN A 244 6.67 -18.89 -21.69
CA ASN A 244 7.86 -19.39 -22.40
C ASN A 244 9.18 -18.76 -21.92
N ASP A 245 9.12 -17.63 -21.19
CA ASP A 245 10.30 -16.94 -20.70
C ASP A 245 10.71 -17.37 -19.29
N VAL A 246 9.85 -18.10 -18.58
CA VAL A 246 10.10 -18.53 -17.19
C VAL A 246 11.33 -19.41 -17.10
N GLU A 247 11.47 -20.40 -17.98
CA GLU A 247 12.64 -21.31 -18.00
C GLU A 247 13.96 -20.58 -18.28
N ALA A 248 13.92 -19.51 -19.06
CA ALA A 248 15.12 -18.72 -19.38
C ALA A 248 15.58 -17.80 -18.23
N MET A 249 14.79 -17.70 -17.15
CA MET A 249 15.06 -16.87 -15.97
C MET A 249 15.38 -17.68 -14.71
N MET A 250 15.20 -19.01 -14.75
CA MET A 250 15.61 -19.94 -13.68
C MET A 250 17.03 -20.44 -13.90
#